data_c8e46b10daac2e4c3807bdfd11ed51e0
#
_entry.id   c8e46b10daac2e4c3807bdfd11ed51e0
#
_cell.length_a   1.000
_cell.length_b   1.000
_cell.length_c   1.000
_cell.angle_alpha   90.00
_cell.angle_beta   90.00
_cell.angle_gamma   90.00
#
_symmetry.space_group_name_H-M   'P 1'
#
loop_
_entity.id
_entity.type
_entity.pdbx_description
1 polymer ?
#
loop_
_entity_poly.entity_id
_entity_poly.type
_entity_poly.pdbx_seq_one_letter_code
_entity_poly.pdbx_strand_id
1 'polypeptide(L)'
;MTVERFELITGRYPRLRVALLGDFCLDRYFDIDPARSEISIETGLPVHNITGVRCLPGAAGTVLNNLVALGVGTLRCLGLRGDDGEGFELHRALAARPGVDLDGFVAVPARNTFTYTKPLLHRVGQPPEELSRLDLKNFTPTPVEAQAAVIAAMDRIAGDPAGADAWMVMDQVDIPETGVVTARVRERLGQLSAAHPSLPIVADSRRGLEGWPAAHWKMNAAELGRLTGRSLSDPPDVVSAARFMAMSLKRPVFITLAERGMIGASAEGAVAHVPAYPVCGPIDIVGAGDSVSANLTAALAAGAELPEAMHLAMAAAHCVIHQLGTTGTASVEQLRHKIFAA
;
A
#
# COMPACT_ATOMS: atom_id res chain seq x y z
N MET A 1 -0.41 -18.03 -16.81
CA MET A 1 -1.16 -18.65 -15.69
C MET A 1 -2.31 -19.45 -16.25
N THR A 2 -2.55 -20.70 -15.79
CA THR A 2 -3.74 -21.48 -16.15
C THR A 2 -4.90 -21.19 -15.20
N VAL A 3 -6.14 -21.55 -15.59
CA VAL A 3 -7.34 -21.35 -14.74
C VAL A 3 -7.19 -22.14 -13.43
N GLU A 4 -6.75 -23.40 -13.51
CA GLU A 4 -6.57 -24.28 -12.34
C GLU A 4 -5.55 -23.70 -11.35
N ARG A 5 -4.46 -23.11 -11.88
CA ARG A 5 -3.42 -22.51 -11.05
C ARG A 5 -3.91 -21.21 -10.39
N PHE A 6 -4.67 -20.41 -11.13
CA PHE A 6 -5.34 -19.22 -10.58
C PHE A 6 -6.28 -19.60 -9.42
N GLU A 7 -7.14 -20.60 -9.63
CA GLU A 7 -8.08 -21.07 -8.61
C GLU A 7 -7.38 -21.66 -7.38
N LEU A 8 -6.28 -22.38 -7.58
CA LEU A 8 -5.48 -22.93 -6.50
C LEU A 8 -4.88 -21.80 -5.62
N ILE A 9 -4.36 -20.74 -6.22
CA ILE A 9 -3.77 -19.60 -5.51
C ILE A 9 -4.86 -18.81 -4.82
N THR A 10 -5.86 -18.34 -5.55
CA THR A 10 -6.90 -17.45 -5.01
C THR A 10 -7.84 -18.16 -4.02
N GLY A 11 -8.05 -19.46 -4.16
CA GLY A 11 -8.82 -20.28 -3.23
C GLY A 11 -8.18 -20.40 -1.83
N ARG A 12 -6.91 -20.02 -1.68
CA ARG A 12 -6.23 -19.95 -0.37
C ARG A 12 -6.46 -18.65 0.37
N TYR A 13 -6.78 -17.56 -0.33
CA TYR A 13 -6.91 -16.22 0.24
C TYR A 13 -7.80 -16.13 1.48
N PRO A 14 -8.98 -16.80 1.55
CA PRO A 14 -9.83 -16.74 2.74
C PRO A 14 -9.22 -17.36 4.01
N ARG A 15 -8.14 -18.11 3.86
CA ARG A 15 -7.43 -18.74 5.00
C ARG A 15 -6.14 -18.02 5.37
N LEU A 16 -5.71 -17.06 4.55
CA LEU A 16 -4.48 -16.31 4.81
C LEU A 16 -4.65 -15.33 5.96
N ARG A 17 -3.56 -15.14 6.67
CA ARG A 17 -3.35 -14.13 7.71
C ARG A 17 -2.20 -13.24 7.26
N VAL A 18 -2.48 -11.99 7.02
CA VAL A 18 -1.48 -11.01 6.58
C VAL A 18 -1.28 -9.97 7.68
N ALA A 19 -0.04 -9.78 8.12
CA ALA A 19 0.33 -8.65 8.95
C ALA A 19 0.66 -7.46 8.07
N LEU A 20 -0.01 -6.34 8.32
CA LEU A 20 0.18 -5.08 7.60
C LEU A 20 0.77 -4.05 8.55
N LEU A 21 2.09 -3.85 8.43
CA LEU A 21 2.87 -2.90 9.22
C LEU A 21 3.08 -1.63 8.41
N GLY A 22 2.69 -0.47 8.91
CA GLY A 22 3.04 0.76 8.22
C GLY A 22 2.21 1.98 8.55
N ASP A 23 2.37 2.99 7.68
CA ASP A 23 1.71 4.27 7.83
C ASP A 23 0.30 4.20 7.26
N PHE A 24 -0.69 4.23 8.14
CA PHE A 24 -2.09 4.41 7.79
C PHE A 24 -2.42 5.90 7.83
N CYS A 25 -3.13 6.40 6.85
CA CYS A 25 -3.64 7.75 6.85
C CYS A 25 -5.17 7.78 6.64
N LEU A 26 -5.76 8.94 6.93
CA LEU A 26 -7.14 9.22 6.60
C LEU A 26 -7.18 10.03 5.31
N ASP A 27 -7.71 9.46 4.23
CA ASP A 27 -8.12 10.24 3.06
C ASP A 27 -9.50 10.80 3.32
N ARG A 28 -9.58 12.13 3.53
CA ARG A 28 -10.83 12.84 3.82
C ARG A 28 -11.20 13.70 2.62
N TYR A 29 -12.38 13.46 2.08
CA TYR A 29 -12.94 14.22 0.96
C TYR A 29 -14.04 15.14 1.45
N PHE A 30 -13.96 16.42 1.11
CA PHE A 30 -14.99 17.41 1.38
C PHE A 30 -15.70 17.76 0.09
N ASP A 31 -16.96 17.36 -0.04
CA ASP A 31 -17.79 17.73 -1.18
C ASP A 31 -18.32 19.16 -0.99
N ILE A 32 -18.01 20.06 -1.95
CA ILE A 32 -18.35 21.49 -1.93
C ILE A 32 -19.30 21.79 -3.08
N ASP A 33 -20.45 22.38 -2.75
CA ASP A 33 -21.38 22.94 -3.74
C ASP A 33 -21.10 24.43 -3.91
N PRO A 34 -20.63 24.90 -5.06
CA PRO A 34 -20.32 26.32 -5.29
C PRO A 34 -21.57 27.23 -5.19
N ALA A 35 -22.78 26.70 -5.39
CA ALA A 35 -24.01 27.46 -5.23
C ALA A 35 -24.30 27.83 -3.75
N ARG A 36 -23.59 27.21 -2.81
CA ARG A 36 -23.69 27.48 -1.36
C ARG A 36 -22.52 28.28 -0.81
N SER A 37 -21.67 28.82 -1.70
CA SER A 37 -20.56 29.67 -1.27
C SER A 37 -21.07 31.00 -0.72
N GLU A 38 -20.41 31.49 0.32
CA GLU A 38 -20.69 32.77 0.94
C GLU A 38 -19.41 33.53 1.26
N ILE A 39 -19.53 34.75 1.71
CA ILE A 39 -18.41 35.58 2.15
C ILE A 39 -18.46 35.67 3.68
N SER A 40 -17.34 35.35 4.34
CA SER A 40 -17.21 35.52 5.79
C SER A 40 -17.40 37.00 6.16
N ILE A 41 -18.32 37.24 7.07
CA ILE A 41 -18.60 38.59 7.61
C ILE A 41 -17.39 39.13 8.37
N GLU A 42 -16.61 38.24 8.98
CA GLU A 42 -15.45 38.62 9.83
C GLU A 42 -14.20 38.92 8.99
N THR A 43 -13.95 38.14 7.93
CA THR A 43 -12.68 38.21 7.20
C THR A 43 -12.83 38.76 5.78
N GLY A 44 -14.04 38.80 5.22
CA GLY A 44 -14.29 39.14 3.83
C GLY A 44 -13.80 38.10 2.82
N LEU A 45 -13.36 36.93 3.27
CA LEU A 45 -12.85 35.86 2.41
C LEU A 45 -13.98 34.88 2.02
N PRO A 46 -13.86 34.19 0.87
CA PRO A 46 -14.82 33.14 0.49
C PRO A 46 -14.86 32.00 1.53
N VAL A 47 -16.08 31.54 1.83
CA VAL A 47 -16.35 30.37 2.65
C VAL A 47 -16.88 29.25 1.77
N HIS A 48 -16.24 28.09 1.85
CA HIS A 48 -16.70 26.87 1.20
C HIS A 48 -17.55 26.05 2.17
N ASN A 49 -18.85 26.03 1.96
CA ASN A 49 -19.77 25.21 2.75
C ASN A 49 -19.68 23.75 2.28
N ILE A 50 -19.31 22.85 3.20
CA ILE A 50 -19.16 21.41 2.93
C ILE A 50 -20.55 20.78 3.00
N THR A 51 -20.93 20.07 1.94
CA THR A 51 -22.21 19.37 1.81
C THR A 51 -22.11 17.87 2.07
N GLY A 52 -20.92 17.31 2.00
CA GLY A 52 -20.66 15.90 2.27
C GLY A 52 -19.21 15.67 2.73
N VAL A 53 -19.03 14.68 3.61
CA VAL A 53 -17.71 14.24 4.08
C VAL A 53 -17.59 12.75 3.85
N ARG A 54 -16.52 12.35 3.16
CA ARG A 54 -16.16 10.93 2.97
C ARG A 54 -14.78 10.69 3.55
N CYS A 55 -14.64 9.63 4.34
CA CYS A 55 -13.40 9.25 4.99
C CYS A 55 -13.03 7.82 4.61
N LEU A 56 -11.85 7.64 4.03
CA LEU A 56 -11.34 6.35 3.58
C LEU A 56 -9.95 6.10 4.19
N PRO A 57 -9.63 4.84 4.56
CA PRO A 57 -8.26 4.49 4.91
C PRO A 57 -7.35 4.60 3.69
N GLY A 58 -6.29 5.39 3.79
CA GLY A 58 -5.28 5.60 2.75
C GLY A 58 -3.90 5.04 3.14
N ALA A 59 -2.93 5.11 2.25
CA ALA A 59 -1.60 4.53 2.37
C ALA A 59 -1.66 3.02 2.67
N ALA A 60 -1.16 2.55 3.84
CA ALA A 60 -1.35 1.15 4.25
C ALA A 60 -2.84 0.74 4.27
N GLY A 61 -3.75 1.69 4.49
CA GLY A 61 -5.20 1.47 4.39
C GLY A 61 -5.67 1.18 2.96
N THR A 62 -5.03 1.75 1.94
CA THR A 62 -5.30 1.40 0.52
C THR A 62 -4.86 -0.03 0.22
N VAL A 63 -3.69 -0.45 0.71
CA VAL A 63 -3.24 -1.85 0.62
C VAL A 63 -4.23 -2.77 1.33
N LEU A 64 -4.66 -2.42 2.54
CA LEU A 64 -5.66 -3.17 3.30
C LEU A 64 -6.97 -3.34 2.52
N ASN A 65 -7.50 -2.26 1.92
CA ASN A 65 -8.72 -2.32 1.12
C ASN A 65 -8.60 -3.30 -0.06
N ASN A 66 -7.42 -3.37 -0.70
CA ASN A 66 -7.14 -4.34 -1.76
C ASN A 66 -7.09 -5.78 -1.22
N LEU A 67 -6.45 -6.03 -0.08
CA LEU A 67 -6.43 -7.34 0.57
C LEU A 67 -7.83 -7.80 0.98
N VAL A 68 -8.66 -6.89 1.49
CA VAL A 68 -10.09 -7.15 1.78
C VAL A 68 -10.86 -7.52 0.51
N ALA A 69 -10.66 -6.78 -0.58
CA ALA A 69 -11.32 -7.05 -1.86
C ALA A 69 -10.92 -8.42 -2.45
N LEU A 70 -9.71 -8.89 -2.18
CA LEU A 70 -9.23 -10.22 -2.52
C LEU A 70 -9.84 -11.33 -1.62
N GLY A 71 -10.51 -10.96 -0.53
CA GLY A 71 -11.08 -11.92 0.42
C GLY A 71 -10.05 -12.56 1.36
N VAL A 72 -8.95 -11.88 1.68
CA VAL A 72 -7.97 -12.36 2.66
C VAL A 72 -8.62 -12.49 4.03
N GLY A 73 -8.44 -13.64 4.68
CA GLY A 73 -9.20 -14.02 5.87
C GLY A 73 -8.93 -13.19 7.11
N THR A 74 -7.66 -12.89 7.40
CA THR A 74 -7.28 -12.11 8.59
C THR A 74 -6.23 -11.06 8.22
N LEU A 75 -6.45 -9.82 8.64
CA LEU A 75 -5.59 -8.67 8.36
C LEU A 75 -5.20 -8.01 9.68
N ARG A 76 -3.99 -8.28 10.16
CA ARG A 76 -3.46 -7.75 11.42
C ARG A 76 -2.76 -6.43 11.17
N CYS A 77 -3.39 -5.32 11.55
CA CYS A 77 -2.86 -3.98 11.32
C CYS A 77 -1.94 -3.55 12.45
N LEU A 78 -0.71 -3.18 12.08
CA LEU A 78 0.28 -2.58 12.98
C LEU A 78 0.58 -1.18 12.50
N GLY A 79 0.18 -0.19 13.26
CA GLY A 79 0.28 1.21 12.87
C GLY A 79 0.07 2.15 14.03
N LEU A 80 0.13 3.44 13.73
CA LEU A 80 -0.08 4.52 14.70
C LEU A 80 -1.21 5.43 14.23
N ARG A 81 -1.97 5.96 15.19
CA ARG A 81 -2.90 7.06 14.99
C ARG A 81 -2.77 8.08 16.12
N GLY A 82 -3.22 9.29 15.92
CA GLY A 82 -3.46 10.25 16.99
C GLY A 82 -4.63 9.84 17.88
N ASP A 83 -4.71 10.43 19.06
CA ASP A 83 -5.92 10.44 19.89
C ASP A 83 -6.74 11.69 19.56
N ASP A 84 -7.17 11.78 18.31
CA ASP A 84 -7.86 12.91 17.68
C ASP A 84 -9.10 12.45 16.89
N GLY A 85 -9.85 13.40 16.34
CA GLY A 85 -11.06 13.10 15.57
C GLY A 85 -10.77 12.30 14.31
N GLU A 86 -9.67 12.60 13.64
CA GLU A 86 -9.18 11.90 12.46
C GLU A 86 -8.81 10.45 12.79
N GLY A 87 -8.18 10.23 13.95
CA GLY A 87 -7.84 8.90 14.45
C GLY A 87 -9.05 8.06 14.80
N PHE A 88 -10.08 8.68 15.35
CA PHE A 88 -11.37 8.01 15.59
C PHE A 88 -12.00 7.58 14.27
N GLU A 89 -12.04 8.46 13.27
CA GLU A 89 -12.63 8.14 11.97
C GLU A 89 -11.83 7.07 11.22
N LEU A 90 -10.50 7.14 11.23
CA LEU A 90 -9.64 6.14 10.64
C LEU A 90 -9.85 4.77 11.31
N HIS A 91 -9.82 4.72 12.64
CA HIS A 91 -10.05 3.48 13.39
C HIS A 91 -11.41 2.87 13.07
N ARG A 92 -12.47 3.68 13.06
CA ARG A 92 -13.83 3.23 12.71
C ARG A 92 -13.89 2.68 11.29
N ALA A 93 -13.25 3.36 10.33
CA ALA A 93 -13.24 2.93 8.94
C ALA A 93 -12.47 1.61 8.73
N LEU A 94 -11.38 1.39 9.48
CA LEU A 94 -10.63 0.14 9.49
C LEU A 94 -11.42 -0.99 10.16
N ALA A 95 -11.98 -0.75 11.34
CA ALA A 95 -12.75 -1.73 12.10
C ALA A 95 -14.02 -2.22 11.37
N ALA A 96 -14.57 -1.41 10.46
CA ALA A 96 -15.70 -1.79 9.63
C ALA A 96 -15.35 -2.80 8.51
N ARG A 97 -14.08 -3.10 8.29
CA ARG A 97 -13.64 -4.03 7.25
C ARG A 97 -13.64 -5.47 7.75
N PRO A 98 -14.10 -6.44 6.94
CA PRO A 98 -14.11 -7.84 7.37
C PRO A 98 -12.69 -8.36 7.58
N GLY A 99 -12.51 -9.17 8.61
CA GLY A 99 -11.25 -9.85 8.90
C GLY A 99 -10.13 -8.96 9.47
N VAL A 100 -10.41 -7.68 9.73
CA VAL A 100 -9.42 -6.72 10.26
C VAL A 100 -9.29 -6.86 11.78
N ASP A 101 -8.04 -7.02 12.23
CA ASP A 101 -7.60 -7.03 13.62
C ASP A 101 -6.75 -5.77 13.87
N LEU A 102 -7.14 -4.96 14.84
CA LEU A 102 -6.52 -3.68 15.20
C LEU A 102 -5.77 -3.73 16.55
N ASP A 103 -5.49 -4.90 17.11
CA ASP A 103 -4.78 -5.04 18.39
C ASP A 103 -3.35 -4.48 18.36
N GLY A 104 -2.77 -4.34 17.16
CA GLY A 104 -1.48 -3.67 16.92
C GLY A 104 -1.58 -2.22 16.48
N PHE A 105 -2.79 -1.62 16.46
CA PHE A 105 -3.02 -0.26 15.98
C PHE A 105 -3.08 0.73 17.15
N VAL A 106 -1.97 1.40 17.42
CA VAL A 106 -1.71 2.14 18.65
C VAL A 106 -2.19 3.60 18.55
N ALA A 107 -2.94 4.08 19.54
CA ALA A 107 -3.26 5.49 19.71
C ALA A 107 -2.11 6.20 20.45
N VAL A 108 -1.67 7.35 19.93
CA VAL A 108 -0.56 8.15 20.47
C VAL A 108 -1.05 9.59 20.70
N PRO A 109 -1.39 9.98 21.93
CA PRO A 109 -2.03 11.28 22.24
C PRO A 109 -1.23 12.51 21.78
N ALA A 110 0.11 12.41 21.74
CA ALA A 110 0.98 13.52 21.36
C ALA A 110 1.19 13.68 19.85
N ARG A 111 0.42 12.97 19.02
CA ARG A 111 0.59 12.97 17.56
C ARG A 111 -0.73 13.23 16.85
N ASN A 112 -0.62 13.85 15.67
CA ASN A 112 -1.76 13.91 14.74
C ASN A 112 -1.88 12.60 13.97
N THR A 113 -3.09 12.19 13.67
CA THR A 113 -3.36 11.17 12.65
C THR A 113 -3.02 11.74 11.28
N PHE A 114 -2.17 11.04 10.51
CA PHE A 114 -1.90 11.44 9.13
C PHE A 114 -3.20 11.54 8.36
N THR A 115 -3.49 12.74 7.83
CA THR A 115 -4.73 13.00 7.11
C THR A 115 -4.45 13.81 5.86
N TYR A 116 -4.99 13.38 4.73
CA TYR A 116 -5.00 14.11 3.48
C TYR A 116 -6.42 14.58 3.19
N THR A 117 -6.70 15.86 3.48
CA THR A 117 -8.02 16.44 3.21
C THR A 117 -8.04 17.01 1.80
N LYS A 118 -8.96 16.48 0.98
CA LYS A 118 -9.14 16.79 -0.45
C LYS A 118 -10.49 17.50 -0.63
N PRO A 119 -10.54 18.84 -0.67
CA PRO A 119 -11.77 19.56 -0.99
C PRO A 119 -12.09 19.39 -2.48
N LEU A 120 -13.30 18.92 -2.79
CA LEU A 120 -13.80 18.66 -4.13
C LEU A 120 -14.95 19.61 -4.46
N LEU A 121 -14.74 20.46 -5.45
CA LEU A 121 -15.75 21.39 -5.94
C LEU A 121 -16.59 20.71 -7.02
N HIS A 122 -17.89 20.57 -6.77
CA HIS A 122 -18.84 19.92 -7.66
C HIS A 122 -19.63 20.94 -8.49
N ARG A 123 -19.28 21.07 -9.78
CA ARG A 123 -20.08 21.88 -10.73
C ARG A 123 -20.99 20.98 -11.54
N VAL A 124 -22.21 21.44 -11.80
CA VAL A 124 -23.18 20.70 -12.59
C VAL A 124 -22.63 20.39 -13.99
N GLY A 125 -22.66 19.10 -14.37
CA GLY A 125 -22.20 18.62 -15.69
C GLY A 125 -20.69 18.56 -15.87
N GLN A 126 -19.90 18.74 -14.81
CA GLN A 126 -18.44 18.64 -14.83
C GLN A 126 -17.96 17.59 -13.82
N PRO A 127 -16.81 16.94 -14.07
CA PRO A 127 -16.17 16.14 -13.05
C PRO A 127 -15.77 17.01 -11.84
N PRO A 128 -15.69 16.41 -10.62
CA PRO A 128 -15.21 17.13 -9.44
C PRO A 128 -13.82 17.74 -9.67
N GLU A 129 -13.65 19.00 -9.26
CA GLU A 129 -12.36 19.69 -9.27
C GLU A 129 -11.74 19.63 -7.87
N GLU A 130 -10.56 19.02 -7.72
CA GLU A 130 -9.82 19.02 -6.47
C GLU A 130 -9.17 20.40 -6.27
N LEU A 131 -9.50 21.05 -5.16
CA LEU A 131 -8.86 22.29 -4.72
C LEU A 131 -7.56 21.98 -3.97
N SER A 132 -6.91 23.03 -3.41
CA SER A 132 -5.70 22.85 -2.61
C SER A 132 -5.93 21.91 -1.45
N ARG A 133 -5.13 20.85 -1.37
CA ARG A 133 -5.18 19.82 -0.33
C ARG A 133 -4.67 20.38 1.01
N LEU A 134 -5.29 19.92 2.10
CA LEU A 134 -4.89 20.25 3.47
C LEU A 134 -4.39 18.98 4.17
N ASP A 135 -3.12 18.94 4.53
CA ASP A 135 -2.49 17.76 5.09
C ASP A 135 -2.17 17.94 6.57
N LEU A 136 -2.62 17.00 7.41
CA LEU A 136 -2.13 16.85 8.77
C LEU A 136 -0.97 15.86 8.78
N LYS A 137 0.20 16.34 9.16
CA LYS A 137 1.44 15.57 9.25
C LYS A 137 2.10 15.71 10.61
N ASN A 138 3.03 14.82 10.92
CA ASN A 138 3.91 14.93 12.08
C ASN A 138 5.30 15.34 11.62
N PHE A 139 5.91 16.33 12.31
CA PHE A 139 7.22 16.88 12.00
C PHE A 139 8.27 16.54 13.05
N THR A 140 7.88 15.82 14.11
CA THR A 140 8.75 15.34 15.18
C THR A 140 8.91 13.82 15.10
N PRO A 141 10.03 13.25 15.53
CA PRO A 141 10.23 11.80 15.57
C PRO A 141 9.11 11.07 16.32
N THR A 142 8.80 9.87 15.88
CA THR A 142 7.85 8.99 16.56
C THR A 142 8.35 8.67 17.96
N PRO A 143 7.54 8.88 19.03
CA PRO A 143 7.92 8.60 20.41
C PRO A 143 8.44 7.19 20.60
N VAL A 144 9.46 7.04 21.46
CA VAL A 144 10.12 5.74 21.72
C VAL A 144 9.13 4.70 22.26
N GLU A 145 8.17 5.14 23.06
CA GLU A 145 7.11 4.29 23.62
C GLU A 145 6.17 3.78 22.54
N ALA A 146 5.83 4.61 21.56
CA ALA A 146 5.02 4.22 20.42
C ALA A 146 5.76 3.21 19.53
N GLN A 147 7.05 3.44 19.26
CA GLN A 147 7.90 2.48 18.56
C GLN A 147 7.97 1.13 19.31
N ALA A 148 8.15 1.17 20.63
CA ALA A 148 8.19 -0.02 21.47
C ALA A 148 6.86 -0.80 21.44
N ALA A 149 5.72 -0.10 21.44
CA ALA A 149 4.41 -0.73 21.33
C ALA A 149 4.21 -1.43 19.98
N VAL A 150 4.63 -0.81 18.87
CA VAL A 150 4.62 -1.43 17.53
C VAL A 150 5.52 -2.69 17.51
N ILE A 151 6.74 -2.60 18.05
CA ILE A 151 7.67 -3.73 18.11
C ILE A 151 7.08 -4.87 18.96
N ALA A 152 6.48 -4.56 20.11
CA ALA A 152 5.81 -5.57 20.93
C ALA A 152 4.64 -6.25 20.18
N ALA A 153 3.91 -5.51 19.34
CA ALA A 153 2.88 -6.11 18.49
C ALA A 153 3.49 -6.99 17.39
N MET A 154 4.61 -6.58 16.78
CA MET A 154 5.36 -7.43 15.84
C MET A 154 5.79 -8.73 16.50
N ASP A 155 6.33 -8.66 17.72
CA ASP A 155 6.80 -9.83 18.48
C ASP A 155 5.67 -10.79 18.82
N ARG A 156 4.51 -10.29 19.22
CA ARG A 156 3.32 -11.13 19.48
C ARG A 156 2.90 -11.90 18.24
N ILE A 157 2.84 -11.22 17.07
CA ILE A 157 2.45 -11.87 15.81
C ILE A 157 3.52 -12.88 15.37
N ALA A 158 4.80 -12.53 15.47
CA ALA A 158 5.90 -13.40 15.07
C ALA A 158 6.04 -14.64 15.98
N GLY A 159 5.71 -14.53 17.26
CA GLY A 159 5.75 -15.61 18.22
C GLY A 159 4.51 -16.52 18.22
N ASP A 160 3.42 -16.11 17.57
CA ASP A 160 2.20 -16.91 17.45
C ASP A 160 2.31 -17.85 16.23
N PRO A 161 2.18 -19.19 16.42
CA PRO A 161 2.14 -20.14 15.30
C PRO A 161 1.03 -19.84 14.27
N ALA A 162 -0.03 -19.16 14.72
CA ALA A 162 -1.11 -18.65 13.87
C ALA A 162 -0.93 -17.15 13.52
N GLY A 163 0.29 -16.62 13.59
CA GLY A 163 0.56 -15.19 13.54
C GLY A 163 0.33 -14.55 12.18
N ALA A 164 1.15 -14.86 11.20
CA ALA A 164 1.03 -14.33 9.85
C ALA A 164 1.68 -15.26 8.82
N ASP A 165 1.00 -15.42 7.68
CA ASP A 165 1.49 -16.19 6.53
C ASP A 165 2.32 -15.28 5.58
N ALA A 166 2.17 -13.96 5.70
CA ALA A 166 3.01 -12.95 5.06
C ALA A 166 2.94 -11.61 5.80
N TRP A 167 3.93 -10.76 5.55
CA TRP A 167 3.97 -9.37 6.01
C TRP A 167 3.98 -8.42 4.82
N MET A 168 3.20 -7.36 4.90
CA MET A 168 3.29 -6.20 4.04
C MET A 168 3.78 -5.01 4.86
N VAL A 169 4.81 -4.33 4.40
CA VAL A 169 5.40 -3.17 5.08
C VAL A 169 5.28 -1.95 4.17
N MET A 170 4.53 -0.94 4.61
CA MET A 170 4.27 0.28 3.87
C MET A 170 4.83 1.50 4.60
N ASP A 171 5.92 2.08 4.07
CA ASP A 171 6.54 3.32 4.57
C ASP A 171 6.14 4.48 3.67
N GLN A 172 5.10 5.20 4.04
CA GLN A 172 4.48 6.24 3.22
C GLN A 172 4.88 7.66 3.61
N VAL A 173 5.45 7.85 4.80
CA VAL A 173 5.81 9.18 5.30
C VAL A 173 7.10 9.69 4.66
N ASP A 174 7.06 10.92 4.16
CA ASP A 174 8.18 11.56 3.47
C ASP A 174 9.28 12.10 4.41
N ILE A 175 8.93 12.37 5.69
CA ILE A 175 9.88 12.85 6.70
C ILE A 175 10.44 11.65 7.48
N PRO A 176 11.76 11.43 7.49
CA PRO A 176 12.36 10.32 8.22
C PRO A 176 11.99 10.30 9.70
N GLU A 177 11.84 9.10 10.27
CA GLU A 177 11.58 8.84 11.70
C GLU A 177 10.26 9.42 12.24
N THR A 178 9.39 9.97 11.39
CA THR A 178 8.10 10.54 11.82
C THR A 178 6.90 9.63 11.54
N GLY A 179 7.11 8.50 10.88
CA GLY A 179 6.10 7.46 10.61
C GLY A 179 6.20 6.27 11.56
N VAL A 180 5.57 5.17 11.13
CA VAL A 180 5.60 3.88 11.84
C VAL A 180 6.93 3.17 11.61
N VAL A 181 7.45 3.18 10.38
CA VAL A 181 8.62 2.41 9.96
C VAL A 181 9.90 3.18 10.24
N THR A 182 10.20 3.38 11.53
CA THR A 182 11.43 4.01 12.02
C THR A 182 12.65 3.08 11.89
N ALA A 183 13.85 3.60 12.08
CA ALA A 183 15.09 2.81 12.06
C ALA A 183 15.01 1.61 13.04
N ARG A 184 14.46 1.84 14.25
CA ARG A 184 14.29 0.80 15.27
C ARG A 184 13.28 -0.28 14.85
N VAL A 185 12.18 0.11 14.21
CA VAL A 185 11.18 -0.82 13.67
C VAL A 185 11.78 -1.62 12.50
N ARG A 186 12.57 -0.96 11.62
CA ARG A 186 13.27 -1.63 10.52
C ARG A 186 14.31 -2.62 11.02
N GLU A 187 15.03 -2.31 12.10
CA GLU A 187 15.97 -3.25 12.74
C GLU A 187 15.22 -4.51 13.19
N ARG A 188 14.08 -4.34 13.88
CA ARG A 188 13.26 -5.48 14.30
C ARG A 188 12.70 -6.29 13.13
N LEU A 189 12.30 -5.61 12.06
CA LEU A 189 11.90 -6.26 10.80
C LEU A 189 13.03 -7.11 10.20
N GLY A 190 14.26 -6.61 10.26
CA GLY A 190 15.46 -7.34 9.82
C GLY A 190 15.69 -8.62 10.61
N GLN A 191 15.55 -8.56 11.94
CA GLN A 191 15.64 -9.74 12.81
C GLN A 191 14.54 -10.75 12.47
N LEU A 192 13.30 -10.30 12.25
CA LEU A 192 12.19 -11.14 11.82
C LEU A 192 12.49 -11.82 10.47
N SER A 193 12.95 -11.06 9.49
CA SER A 193 13.29 -11.58 8.17
C SER A 193 14.41 -12.62 8.21
N ALA A 194 15.40 -12.41 9.06
CA ALA A 194 16.51 -13.36 9.25
C ALA A 194 16.06 -14.65 9.95
N ALA A 195 15.18 -14.54 10.95
CA ALA A 195 14.64 -15.68 11.68
C ALA A 195 13.70 -16.54 10.82
N HIS A 196 13.01 -15.93 9.86
CA HIS A 196 12.02 -16.60 9.01
C HIS A 196 12.32 -16.42 7.53
N PRO A 197 13.36 -17.07 6.97
CA PRO A 197 13.80 -16.85 5.61
C PRO A 197 12.77 -17.24 4.52
N SER A 198 11.84 -18.11 4.81
CA SER A 198 10.76 -18.50 3.89
C SER A 198 9.51 -17.62 3.98
N LEU A 199 9.38 -16.78 5.02
CA LEU A 199 8.23 -15.91 5.20
C LEU A 199 8.25 -14.76 4.18
N PRO A 200 7.21 -14.59 3.35
CA PRO A 200 7.11 -13.43 2.48
C PRO A 200 6.95 -12.15 3.29
N ILE A 201 7.88 -11.22 3.10
CA ILE A 201 7.82 -9.86 3.67
C ILE A 201 7.96 -8.92 2.49
N VAL A 202 6.86 -8.34 2.02
CA VAL A 202 6.86 -7.35 0.93
C VAL A 202 7.05 -5.97 1.50
N ALA A 203 8.05 -5.23 1.03
CA ALA A 203 8.35 -3.88 1.48
C ALA A 203 8.22 -2.86 0.34
N ASP A 204 7.51 -1.78 0.62
CA ASP A 204 7.32 -0.63 -0.26
C ASP A 204 7.58 0.66 0.53
N SER A 205 8.42 1.55 0.02
CA SER A 205 8.77 2.80 0.69
C SER A 205 8.78 3.98 -0.27
N ARG A 206 8.01 5.00 0.07
CA ARG A 206 7.99 6.27 -0.68
C ARG A 206 9.35 6.97 -0.71
N ARG A 207 10.17 6.78 0.33
CA ARG A 207 11.52 7.35 0.42
C ARG A 207 12.58 6.49 -0.29
N GLY A 208 12.19 5.27 -0.71
CA GLY A 208 13.09 4.25 -1.25
C GLY A 208 13.56 3.26 -0.18
N LEU A 209 14.19 2.20 -0.64
CA LEU A 209 14.56 1.04 0.20
C LEU A 209 16.07 0.99 0.51
N GLU A 210 16.79 2.11 0.40
CA GLU A 210 18.18 2.19 0.79
C GLU A 210 18.34 1.92 2.29
N GLY A 211 19.28 1.04 2.66
CA GLY A 211 19.53 0.66 4.05
C GLY A 211 18.43 -0.16 4.72
N TRP A 212 17.46 -0.66 3.94
CA TRP A 212 16.44 -1.55 4.47
C TRP A 212 16.95 -2.98 4.65
N PRO A 213 16.36 -3.73 5.60
CA PRO A 213 16.68 -5.14 5.75
C PRO A 213 16.25 -5.97 4.54
N ALA A 214 16.82 -7.17 4.41
CA ALA A 214 16.45 -8.10 3.36
C ALA A 214 14.96 -8.48 3.43
N ALA A 215 14.22 -8.14 2.40
CA ALA A 215 12.79 -8.42 2.22
C ALA A 215 12.49 -8.55 0.72
N HIS A 216 11.26 -8.86 0.36
CA HIS A 216 10.78 -8.79 -1.02
C HIS A 216 10.55 -7.31 -1.36
N TRP A 217 11.54 -6.68 -1.94
CA TRP A 217 11.47 -5.25 -2.25
C TRP A 217 10.61 -4.99 -3.47
N LYS A 218 9.63 -4.13 -3.34
CA LYS A 218 8.84 -3.60 -4.46
C LYS A 218 9.12 -2.11 -4.60
N MET A 219 9.45 -1.68 -5.80
CA MET A 219 9.75 -0.30 -6.14
C MET A 219 9.44 -0.03 -7.62
N ASN A 220 9.44 1.23 -8.02
CA ASN A 220 9.39 1.60 -9.43
C ASN A 220 10.81 1.78 -10.02
N ALA A 221 10.91 1.92 -11.36
CA ALA A 221 12.20 2.07 -12.05
C ALA A 221 12.98 3.31 -11.61
N ALA A 222 12.29 4.42 -11.28
CA ALA A 222 12.95 5.64 -10.82
C ALA A 222 13.54 5.47 -9.41
N GLU A 223 12.85 4.74 -8.54
CA GLU A 223 13.34 4.38 -7.20
C GLU A 223 14.54 3.45 -7.26
N LEU A 224 14.50 2.44 -8.14
CA LEU A 224 15.64 1.57 -8.40
C LEU A 224 16.83 2.37 -8.97
N GLY A 225 16.57 3.31 -9.87
CA GLY A 225 17.60 4.20 -10.43
C GLY A 225 18.29 5.03 -9.35
N ARG A 226 17.54 5.62 -8.42
CA ARG A 226 18.09 6.35 -7.27
C ARG A 226 18.94 5.44 -6.39
N LEU A 227 18.44 4.26 -6.07
CA LEU A 227 19.13 3.28 -5.22
C LEU A 227 20.44 2.78 -5.81
N THR A 228 20.51 2.64 -7.14
CA THR A 228 21.70 2.15 -7.85
C THR A 228 22.63 3.26 -8.34
N GLY A 229 22.23 4.52 -8.21
CA GLY A 229 22.96 5.67 -8.76
C GLY A 229 23.00 5.70 -10.29
N ARG A 230 22.04 5.05 -10.98
CA ARG A 230 22.00 4.90 -12.44
C ARG A 230 20.69 5.45 -13.01
N SER A 231 20.77 6.00 -14.23
CA SER A 231 19.56 6.25 -15.03
C SER A 231 19.13 4.92 -15.67
N LEU A 232 18.02 4.37 -15.24
CA LEU A 232 17.49 3.09 -15.72
C LEU A 232 16.30 3.34 -16.66
N SER A 233 16.61 3.86 -17.86
CA SER A 233 15.59 4.13 -18.89
C SER A 233 15.27 2.90 -19.74
N ASP A 234 16.23 2.01 -19.93
CA ASP A 234 16.08 0.85 -20.79
C ASP A 234 15.81 -0.45 -20.01
N PRO A 235 14.89 -1.32 -20.51
CA PRO A 235 14.56 -2.58 -19.84
C PRO A 235 15.76 -3.48 -19.52
N PRO A 236 16.80 -3.66 -20.39
CA PRO A 236 17.98 -4.46 -20.08
C PRO A 236 18.74 -3.98 -18.84
N ASP A 237 18.83 -2.66 -18.64
CA ASP A 237 19.50 -2.10 -17.46
C ASP A 237 18.69 -2.36 -16.19
N VAL A 238 17.35 -2.22 -16.26
CA VAL A 238 16.46 -2.55 -15.17
C VAL A 238 16.55 -4.04 -14.80
N VAL A 239 16.59 -4.93 -15.79
CA VAL A 239 16.76 -6.39 -15.60
C VAL A 239 18.07 -6.68 -14.87
N SER A 240 19.16 -6.07 -15.31
CA SER A 240 20.49 -6.29 -14.72
C SER A 240 20.54 -5.79 -13.27
N ALA A 241 19.96 -4.61 -13.00
CA ALA A 241 19.89 -4.02 -11.67
C ALA A 241 18.98 -4.83 -10.73
N ALA A 242 17.81 -5.23 -11.19
CA ALA A 242 16.87 -6.04 -10.42
C ALA A 242 17.47 -7.41 -10.05
N ARG A 243 18.12 -8.08 -11.00
CA ARG A 243 18.84 -9.34 -10.77
C ARG A 243 19.94 -9.19 -9.73
N PHE A 244 20.80 -8.20 -9.89
CA PHE A 244 21.88 -7.94 -8.94
C PHE A 244 21.32 -7.69 -7.52
N MET A 245 20.27 -6.88 -7.42
CA MET A 245 19.62 -6.56 -6.14
C MET A 245 19.03 -7.81 -5.50
N ALA A 246 18.26 -8.61 -6.24
CA ALA A 246 17.62 -9.81 -5.71
C ALA A 246 18.65 -10.84 -5.20
N MET A 247 19.74 -11.05 -5.94
CA MET A 247 20.82 -11.94 -5.52
C MET A 247 21.54 -11.41 -4.27
N SER A 248 21.76 -10.10 -4.19
CA SER A 248 22.41 -9.46 -3.03
C SER A 248 21.56 -9.55 -1.76
N LEU A 249 20.26 -9.34 -1.89
CA LEU A 249 19.29 -9.45 -0.80
C LEU A 249 18.97 -10.89 -0.44
N LYS A 250 19.23 -11.85 -1.34
CA LYS A 250 18.75 -13.24 -1.27
C LYS A 250 17.21 -13.30 -1.11
N ARG A 251 16.53 -12.40 -1.76
CA ARG A 251 15.07 -12.20 -1.74
C ARG A 251 14.58 -11.72 -3.11
N PRO A 252 13.38 -12.10 -3.54
CA PRO A 252 12.80 -11.54 -4.75
C PRO A 252 12.67 -10.02 -4.71
N VAL A 253 12.82 -9.39 -5.89
CA VAL A 253 12.64 -7.95 -6.10
C VAL A 253 11.66 -7.73 -7.24
N PHE A 254 10.76 -6.75 -7.08
CA PHE A 254 9.69 -6.42 -8.03
C PHE A 254 9.81 -4.95 -8.46
N ILE A 255 9.97 -4.71 -9.76
CA ILE A 255 10.15 -3.37 -10.33
C ILE A 255 8.98 -3.04 -11.24
N THR A 256 8.14 -2.09 -10.85
CA THR A 256 7.05 -1.60 -11.70
C THR A 256 7.58 -0.63 -12.75
N LEU A 257 7.08 -0.75 -14.00
CA LEU A 257 7.52 -0.01 -15.18
C LEU A 257 6.39 0.78 -15.83
N ALA A 258 5.35 1.12 -15.06
CA ALA A 258 4.13 1.77 -15.55
C ALA A 258 3.51 1.02 -16.74
N GLU A 259 3.34 1.67 -17.89
CA GLU A 259 2.77 1.08 -19.12
C GLU A 259 3.57 -0.09 -19.69
N ARG A 260 4.83 -0.28 -19.26
CA ARG A 260 5.67 -1.42 -19.67
C ARG A 260 5.50 -2.66 -18.78
N GLY A 261 4.70 -2.59 -17.74
CA GLY A 261 4.42 -3.72 -16.85
C GLY A 261 5.35 -3.84 -15.65
N MET A 262 5.88 -5.02 -15.38
CA MET A 262 6.70 -5.32 -14.21
C MET A 262 7.83 -6.28 -14.54
N ILE A 263 9.02 -6.02 -14.01
CA ILE A 263 10.14 -6.95 -13.96
C ILE A 263 10.23 -7.50 -12.53
N GLY A 264 10.38 -8.82 -12.40
CA GLY A 264 10.71 -9.49 -11.16
C GLY A 264 12.00 -10.29 -11.29
N ALA A 265 12.80 -10.29 -10.23
CA ALA A 265 14.00 -11.12 -10.14
C ALA A 265 13.95 -11.98 -8.89
N SER A 266 14.30 -13.28 -9.00
CA SER A 266 14.40 -14.20 -7.85
C SER A 266 15.75 -14.08 -7.15
N ALA A 267 15.82 -14.63 -5.95
CA ALA A 267 17.07 -14.72 -5.16
C ALA A 267 18.20 -15.46 -5.90
N GLU A 268 17.83 -16.40 -6.78
CA GLU A 268 18.74 -17.20 -7.59
C GLU A 268 19.14 -16.50 -8.90
N GLY A 269 18.60 -15.31 -9.17
CA GLY A 269 18.90 -14.51 -10.34
C GLY A 269 18.07 -14.83 -11.59
N ALA A 270 17.01 -15.66 -11.46
CA ALA A 270 16.02 -15.81 -12.53
C ALA A 270 15.21 -14.51 -12.67
N VAL A 271 14.89 -14.10 -13.90
CA VAL A 271 14.15 -12.87 -14.18
C VAL A 271 12.92 -13.18 -14.99
N ALA A 272 11.80 -12.54 -14.63
CA ALA A 272 10.56 -12.56 -15.39
C ALA A 272 10.14 -11.13 -15.74
N HIS A 273 9.46 -10.97 -16.87
CA HIS A 273 8.80 -9.75 -17.28
C HIS A 273 7.32 -10.06 -17.56
N VAL A 274 6.45 -9.33 -16.90
CA VAL A 274 5.01 -9.37 -17.17
C VAL A 274 4.60 -8.02 -17.76
N PRO A 275 4.12 -7.98 -19.01
CA PRO A 275 3.69 -6.74 -19.65
C PRO A 275 2.45 -6.17 -18.96
N ALA A 276 2.25 -4.86 -19.06
CA ALA A 276 0.99 -4.23 -18.65
C ALA A 276 -0.14 -4.62 -19.59
N TYR A 277 -1.35 -4.65 -19.07
CA TYR A 277 -2.54 -4.78 -19.90
C TYR A 277 -2.79 -3.48 -20.68
N PRO A 278 -3.27 -3.57 -21.93
CA PRO A 278 -3.62 -2.39 -22.72
C PRO A 278 -4.65 -1.53 -22.00
N VAL A 279 -4.40 -0.22 -21.96
CA VAL A 279 -5.30 0.76 -21.34
C VAL A 279 -6.31 1.24 -22.35
N CYS A 280 -7.59 1.30 -21.96
CA CYS A 280 -8.68 1.82 -22.76
C CYS A 280 -9.46 2.89 -21.98
N GLY A 281 -9.59 4.09 -22.55
CA GLY A 281 -10.32 5.19 -21.92
C GLY A 281 -9.52 5.95 -20.85
N PRO A 282 -10.20 6.79 -20.04
CA PRO A 282 -9.56 7.56 -18.99
C PRO A 282 -9.11 6.68 -17.84
N ILE A 283 -8.00 7.04 -17.22
CA ILE A 283 -7.42 6.33 -16.07
C ILE A 283 -7.06 7.28 -14.94
N ASP A 284 -7.06 6.73 -13.73
CA ASP A 284 -6.50 7.33 -12.52
C ASP A 284 -5.46 6.38 -11.94
N ILE A 285 -4.22 6.80 -11.88
CA ILE A 285 -3.10 5.95 -11.42
C ILE A 285 -2.97 5.88 -9.90
N VAL A 286 -3.78 6.65 -9.16
CA VAL A 286 -3.74 6.67 -7.69
C VAL A 286 -4.14 5.30 -7.13
N GLY A 287 -3.30 4.75 -6.24
CA GLY A 287 -3.52 3.43 -5.63
C GLY A 287 -3.05 2.24 -6.47
N ALA A 288 -2.58 2.44 -7.72
CA ALA A 288 -2.08 1.33 -8.55
C ALA A 288 -0.88 0.61 -7.88
N GLY A 289 0.06 1.36 -7.31
CA GLY A 289 1.21 0.81 -6.57
C GLY A 289 0.80 0.00 -5.36
N ASP A 290 -0.17 0.51 -4.60
CA ASP A 290 -0.71 -0.15 -3.39
C ASP A 290 -1.43 -1.46 -3.74
N SER A 291 -2.18 -1.44 -4.85
CA SER A 291 -2.84 -2.63 -5.40
C SER A 291 -1.81 -3.71 -5.81
N VAL A 292 -0.72 -3.30 -6.46
CA VAL A 292 0.40 -4.21 -6.78
C VAL A 292 0.97 -4.82 -5.51
N SER A 293 1.29 -4.00 -4.49
CA SER A 293 1.88 -4.46 -3.23
C SER A 293 0.96 -5.44 -2.49
N ALA A 294 -0.35 -5.17 -2.46
CA ALA A 294 -1.36 -6.04 -1.86
C ALA A 294 -1.44 -7.40 -2.58
N ASN A 295 -1.52 -7.39 -3.91
CA ASN A 295 -1.66 -8.61 -4.72
C ASN A 295 -0.38 -9.46 -4.70
N LEU A 296 0.81 -8.85 -4.74
CA LEU A 296 2.07 -9.57 -4.53
C LEU A 296 2.09 -10.27 -3.18
N THR A 297 1.71 -9.55 -2.11
CA THR A 297 1.70 -10.11 -0.75
C THR A 297 0.75 -11.31 -0.64
N ALA A 298 -0.50 -11.17 -1.10
CA ALA A 298 -1.48 -12.25 -1.03
C ALA A 298 -1.09 -13.45 -1.90
N ALA A 299 -0.59 -13.22 -3.10
CA ALA A 299 -0.18 -14.27 -4.03
C ALA A 299 1.02 -15.06 -3.49
N LEU A 300 2.06 -14.38 -2.99
CA LEU A 300 3.23 -15.02 -2.40
C LEU A 300 2.87 -15.81 -1.14
N ALA A 301 2.01 -15.27 -0.26
CA ALA A 301 1.48 -15.98 0.90
C ALA A 301 0.71 -17.25 0.50
N ALA A 302 0.01 -17.21 -0.62
CA ALA A 302 -0.71 -18.37 -1.17
C ALA A 302 0.19 -19.37 -1.91
N GLY A 303 1.51 -19.15 -1.97
CA GLY A 303 2.48 -20.01 -2.64
C GLY A 303 2.49 -19.86 -4.16
N ALA A 304 2.21 -18.67 -4.66
CA ALA A 304 2.42 -18.33 -6.05
C ALA A 304 3.92 -18.23 -6.37
N GLU A 305 4.31 -18.68 -7.55
CA GLU A 305 5.62 -18.42 -8.10
C GLU A 305 5.77 -16.94 -8.50
N LEU A 306 7.01 -16.47 -8.64
CA LEU A 306 7.31 -15.07 -8.95
C LEU A 306 6.53 -14.55 -10.18
N PRO A 307 6.50 -15.24 -11.35
CA PRO A 307 5.74 -14.76 -12.51
C PRO A 307 4.21 -14.77 -12.27
N GLU A 308 3.70 -15.71 -11.47
CA GLU A 308 2.27 -15.82 -11.15
C GLU A 308 1.82 -14.65 -10.26
N ALA A 309 2.60 -14.34 -9.21
CA ALA A 309 2.35 -13.21 -8.34
C ALA A 309 2.35 -11.88 -9.11
N MET A 310 3.32 -11.72 -10.02
CA MET A 310 3.40 -10.55 -10.91
C MET A 310 2.18 -10.44 -11.84
N HIS A 311 1.70 -11.55 -12.38
CA HIS A 311 0.55 -11.55 -13.28
C HIS A 311 -0.73 -11.10 -12.56
N LEU A 312 -0.97 -11.62 -11.34
CA LEU A 312 -2.08 -11.19 -10.48
C LEU A 312 -1.97 -9.70 -10.13
N ALA A 313 -0.79 -9.24 -9.76
CA ALA A 313 -0.55 -7.85 -9.42
C ALA A 313 -0.76 -6.90 -10.62
N MET A 314 -0.34 -7.27 -11.81
CA MET A 314 -0.57 -6.46 -13.02
C MET A 314 -2.04 -6.43 -13.44
N ALA A 315 -2.77 -7.54 -13.30
CA ALA A 315 -4.21 -7.58 -13.53
C ALA A 315 -4.96 -6.67 -12.54
N ALA A 316 -4.57 -6.68 -11.26
CA ALA A 316 -5.14 -5.82 -10.23
C ALA A 316 -4.86 -4.34 -10.52
N ALA A 317 -3.61 -3.98 -10.84
CA ALA A 317 -3.26 -2.62 -11.21
C ALA A 317 -4.12 -2.10 -12.37
N HIS A 318 -4.33 -2.94 -13.40
CA HIS A 318 -5.20 -2.58 -14.53
C HIS A 318 -6.66 -2.34 -14.09
N CYS A 319 -7.22 -3.20 -13.23
CA CYS A 319 -8.58 -3.00 -12.70
C CYS A 319 -8.70 -1.70 -11.90
N VAL A 320 -7.69 -1.38 -11.09
CA VAL A 320 -7.67 -0.22 -10.20
C VAL A 320 -7.59 1.09 -10.98
N ILE A 321 -6.71 1.20 -11.96
CA ILE A 321 -6.53 2.46 -12.70
C ILE A 321 -7.75 2.89 -13.51
N HIS A 322 -8.72 2.00 -13.77
CA HIS A 322 -9.97 2.32 -14.44
C HIS A 322 -11.10 2.75 -13.49
N GLN A 323 -10.84 2.79 -12.17
CA GLN A 323 -11.78 3.26 -11.14
C GLN A 323 -11.48 4.73 -10.81
N LEU A 324 -12.07 5.65 -11.54
CA LEU A 324 -11.79 7.08 -11.45
C LEU A 324 -12.26 7.70 -10.13
N GLY A 325 -11.49 8.65 -9.61
CA GLY A 325 -11.87 9.48 -8.45
C GLY A 325 -11.90 8.74 -7.11
N THR A 326 -11.24 7.59 -7.02
CA THR A 326 -11.08 6.81 -5.79
C THR A 326 -9.80 5.98 -5.86
N THR A 327 -9.26 5.60 -4.70
CA THR A 327 -8.26 4.53 -4.63
C THR A 327 -8.97 3.19 -4.86
N GLY A 328 -8.96 2.70 -6.09
CA GLY A 328 -9.69 1.51 -6.48
C GLY A 328 -9.20 0.21 -5.84
N THR A 329 -9.99 -0.84 -5.97
CA THR A 329 -9.64 -2.20 -5.54
C THR A 329 -9.98 -3.22 -6.64
N ALA A 330 -9.38 -4.41 -6.58
CA ALA A 330 -9.68 -5.49 -7.49
C ALA A 330 -10.08 -6.76 -6.72
N SER A 331 -11.28 -7.30 -6.99
CA SER A 331 -11.72 -8.59 -6.47
C SER A 331 -11.13 -9.75 -7.25
N VAL A 332 -11.16 -10.96 -6.66
CA VAL A 332 -10.74 -12.20 -7.35
C VAL A 332 -11.53 -12.42 -8.64
N GLU A 333 -12.82 -12.07 -8.64
CA GLU A 333 -13.67 -12.19 -9.83
C GLU A 333 -13.22 -11.24 -10.97
N GLN A 334 -12.90 -9.98 -10.62
CA GLN A 334 -12.35 -9.01 -11.56
C GLN A 334 -10.99 -9.44 -12.12
N LEU A 335 -10.11 -10.00 -11.26
CA LEU A 335 -8.84 -10.56 -11.70
C LEU A 335 -9.05 -11.73 -12.67
N ARG A 336 -9.96 -12.66 -12.33
CA ARG A 336 -10.30 -13.78 -13.18
C ARG A 336 -10.79 -13.32 -14.55
N HIS A 337 -11.73 -12.38 -14.56
CA HIS A 337 -12.26 -11.80 -15.80
C HIS A 337 -11.14 -11.16 -16.62
N LYS A 338 -10.27 -10.35 -15.98
CA LYS A 338 -9.19 -9.66 -16.69
C LYS A 338 -8.14 -10.61 -17.27
N ILE A 339 -7.82 -11.69 -16.57
CA ILE A 339 -6.77 -12.63 -16.99
C ILE A 339 -7.26 -13.59 -18.08
N PHE A 340 -8.53 -14.01 -18.04
CA PHE A 340 -9.05 -15.10 -18.86
C PHE A 340 -10.17 -14.71 -19.81
N ALA A 341 -10.80 -13.53 -19.67
CA ALA A 341 -11.70 -13.04 -20.72
C ALA A 341 -10.87 -12.52 -21.88
N ALA A 342 -11.00 -13.18 -23.02
CA ALA A 342 -10.33 -12.84 -24.27
C ALA A 342 -10.87 -11.52 -24.86
#